data_5350c11e9214d03e502cd1d0689c2011
#
_entry.id   5350c11e9214d03e502cd1d0689c2011
#
_cell.length_a   1.000
_cell.length_b   1.000
_cell.length_c   1.000
_cell.angle_alpha   90.00
_cell.angle_beta   90.00
_cell.angle_gamma   90.00
#
_symmetry.space_group_name_H-M   'P 1'
#
loop_
_entity.id
_entity.type
_entity.pdbx_description
1 polymer ?
#
loop_
_entity_poly.entity_id
_entity_poly.type
_entity_poly.pdbx_seq_one_letter_code
_entity_poly.pdbx_strand_id
1 'polypeptide(L)'
;MELTLDEALQKAIEAHKAGQIQEADRLYTAMLQAQPKHPDANHNMGVLAVGVGKVQEALPFFKTALEANPSIGQYWLSYIDALIKLDRMVDAQTVLDQAKGMGAKGEAFDQLEQRLNVPNGVSIDPAQDQLDTLISLYQQGQLQQTLDSAKQLLSQFPNSLTL
;
A
#
# COMPACT_ATOMS: atom_id res chain seq x y z
N MET A 1 10.70 36.27 -9.62
CA MET A 1 11.82 35.39 -9.23
C MET A 1 11.36 33.97 -9.52
N GLU A 2 12.04 33.29 -10.43
CA GLU A 2 11.72 31.88 -10.71
C GLU A 2 12.20 31.04 -9.55
N LEU A 3 11.35 30.10 -9.10
CA LEU A 3 11.71 29.15 -8.04
C LEU A 3 12.73 28.15 -8.58
N THR A 4 13.71 27.81 -7.77
CA THR A 4 14.55 26.63 -8.05
C THR A 4 13.70 25.36 -7.92
N LEU A 5 14.18 24.24 -8.52
CA LEU A 5 13.48 22.95 -8.40
C LEU A 5 13.35 22.49 -6.95
N ASP A 6 14.36 22.72 -6.14
CA ASP A 6 14.34 22.36 -4.71
C ASP A 6 13.31 23.20 -3.94
N GLU A 7 13.22 24.49 -4.22
CA GLU A 7 12.19 25.37 -3.60
C GLU A 7 10.79 24.97 -4.07
N ALA A 8 10.62 24.58 -5.34
CA ALA A 8 9.35 24.11 -5.87
C ALA A 8 8.95 22.78 -5.22
N LEU A 9 9.90 21.84 -5.03
CA LEU A 9 9.67 20.59 -4.34
C LEU A 9 9.23 20.82 -2.89
N GLN A 10 9.95 21.67 -2.16
CA GLN A 10 9.63 21.97 -0.77
C GLN A 10 8.22 22.56 -0.65
N LYS A 11 7.85 23.52 -1.50
CA LYS A 11 6.49 24.10 -1.52
C LYS A 11 5.42 23.05 -1.85
N ALA A 12 5.69 22.16 -2.81
CA ALA A 12 4.77 21.09 -3.17
C ALA A 12 4.53 20.13 -2.00
N ILE A 13 5.60 19.77 -1.28
CA ILE A 13 5.53 18.93 -0.07
C ILE A 13 4.72 19.64 1.03
N GLU A 14 4.96 20.91 1.27
CA GLU A 14 4.22 21.71 2.26
C GLU A 14 2.73 21.80 1.92
N ALA A 15 2.39 22.09 0.67
CA ALA A 15 1.02 22.10 0.18
C ALA A 15 0.35 20.74 0.36
N HIS A 16 1.06 19.64 0.01
CA HIS A 16 0.56 18.29 0.19
C HIS A 16 0.26 17.97 1.66
N LYS A 17 1.20 18.27 2.57
CA LYS A 17 1.03 18.07 4.01
C LYS A 17 -0.11 18.93 4.60
N ALA A 18 -0.34 20.11 4.04
CA ALA A 18 -1.44 21.00 4.43
C ALA A 18 -2.79 20.57 3.83
N GLY A 19 -2.87 19.48 3.06
CA GLY A 19 -4.09 19.03 2.40
C GLY A 19 -4.51 19.89 1.20
N GLN A 20 -3.64 20.78 0.73
CA GLN A 20 -3.85 21.64 -0.44
C GLN A 20 -3.54 20.83 -1.73
N ILE A 21 -4.38 19.81 -1.99
CA ILE A 21 -4.14 18.78 -3.00
C ILE A 21 -3.94 19.38 -4.41
N GLN A 22 -4.79 20.34 -4.79
CA GLN A 22 -4.72 20.98 -6.12
C GLN A 22 -3.42 21.79 -6.31
N GLU A 23 -2.95 22.46 -5.28
CA GLU A 23 -1.71 23.23 -5.34
C GLU A 23 -0.50 22.30 -5.37
N ALA A 24 -0.51 21.21 -4.56
CA ALA A 24 0.52 20.20 -4.61
C ALA A 24 0.61 19.53 -5.99
N ASP A 25 -0.53 19.13 -6.58
CA ASP A 25 -0.62 18.54 -7.90
C ASP A 25 -0.03 19.49 -8.98
N ARG A 26 -0.44 20.76 -8.93
CA ARG A 26 0.07 21.79 -9.87
C ARG A 26 1.59 21.94 -9.79
N LEU A 27 2.14 21.97 -8.59
CA LEU A 27 3.57 22.13 -8.36
C LEU A 27 4.37 20.90 -8.80
N TYR A 28 3.92 19.67 -8.40
CA TYR A 28 4.57 18.44 -8.87
C TYR A 28 4.48 18.28 -10.38
N THR A 29 3.34 18.61 -11.00
CA THR A 29 3.17 18.58 -12.45
C THR A 29 4.14 19.51 -13.14
N ALA A 30 4.29 20.76 -12.68
CA ALA A 30 5.24 21.72 -13.26
C ALA A 30 6.70 21.22 -13.14
N MET A 31 7.05 20.62 -12.00
CA MET A 31 8.37 20.01 -11.81
C MET A 31 8.62 18.85 -12.79
N LEU A 32 7.64 17.96 -12.96
CA LEU A 32 7.75 16.80 -13.85
C LEU A 32 7.72 17.20 -15.32
N GLN A 33 7.14 18.36 -15.68
CA GLN A 33 7.29 18.94 -17.02
C GLN A 33 8.72 19.41 -17.27
N ALA A 34 9.37 20.00 -16.27
CA ALA A 34 10.77 20.46 -16.37
C ALA A 34 11.76 19.28 -16.26
N GLN A 35 11.51 18.34 -15.35
CA GLN A 35 12.34 17.17 -15.11
C GLN A 35 11.46 15.90 -14.97
N PRO A 36 11.11 15.23 -16.07
CA PRO A 36 10.20 14.07 -16.05
C PRO A 36 10.67 12.91 -15.19
N LYS A 37 11.98 12.77 -14.95
CA LYS A 37 12.56 11.70 -14.12
C LYS A 37 13.02 12.18 -12.74
N HIS A 38 12.56 13.33 -12.25
CA HIS A 38 12.92 13.78 -10.90
C HIS A 38 12.37 12.79 -9.86
N PRO A 39 13.24 12.11 -9.08
CA PRO A 39 12.82 10.97 -8.25
C PRO A 39 11.79 11.37 -7.18
N ASP A 40 12.08 12.41 -6.39
CA ASP A 40 11.18 12.83 -5.31
C ASP A 40 9.86 13.39 -5.84
N ALA A 41 9.86 14.12 -6.95
CA ALA A 41 8.64 14.65 -7.54
C ALA A 41 7.74 13.53 -8.06
N ASN A 42 8.32 12.51 -8.71
CA ASN A 42 7.58 11.31 -9.11
C ASN A 42 7.03 10.55 -7.89
N HIS A 43 7.87 10.26 -6.88
CA HIS A 43 7.40 9.58 -5.68
C HIS A 43 6.24 10.33 -5.01
N ASN A 44 6.38 11.64 -4.79
CA ASN A 44 5.36 12.45 -4.10
C ASN A 44 4.08 12.61 -4.94
N MET A 45 4.18 12.70 -6.29
CA MET A 45 3.01 12.64 -7.17
C MET A 45 2.28 11.30 -7.06
N GLY A 46 3.01 10.18 -6.99
CA GLY A 46 2.45 8.86 -6.72
C GLY A 46 1.71 8.81 -5.37
N VAL A 47 2.32 9.33 -4.31
CA VAL A 47 1.69 9.40 -2.97
C VAL A 47 0.42 10.26 -3.01
N LEU A 48 0.46 11.40 -3.70
CA LEU A 48 -0.70 12.27 -3.89
C LEU A 48 -1.84 11.52 -4.60
N ALA A 49 -1.53 10.81 -5.69
CA ALA A 49 -2.50 10.01 -6.44
C ALA A 49 -3.14 8.91 -5.58
N VAL A 50 -2.35 8.19 -4.77
CA VAL A 50 -2.87 7.22 -3.80
C VAL A 50 -3.80 7.90 -2.79
N GLY A 51 -3.42 9.06 -2.28
CA GLY A 51 -4.20 9.83 -1.30
C GLY A 51 -5.58 10.27 -1.81
N VAL A 52 -5.73 10.47 -3.12
CA VAL A 52 -7.02 10.80 -3.76
C VAL A 52 -7.73 9.58 -4.36
N GLY A 53 -7.30 8.37 -4.02
CA GLY A 53 -7.91 7.11 -4.47
C GLY A 53 -7.52 6.64 -5.88
N LYS A 54 -6.59 7.32 -6.55
CA LYS A 54 -6.12 7.00 -7.89
C LYS A 54 -4.90 6.07 -7.87
N VAL A 55 -5.04 4.95 -7.17
CA VAL A 55 -3.92 4.03 -6.88
C VAL A 55 -3.29 3.46 -8.15
N GLN A 56 -4.11 3.12 -9.16
CA GLN A 56 -3.61 2.61 -10.43
C GLN A 56 -2.76 3.66 -11.19
N GLU A 57 -3.16 4.93 -11.13
CA GLU A 57 -2.45 6.04 -11.76
C GLU A 57 -1.12 6.37 -11.05
N ALA A 58 -0.98 5.97 -9.77
CA ALA A 58 0.25 6.18 -9.00
C ALA A 58 1.41 5.27 -9.43
N LEU A 59 1.12 4.07 -9.95
CA LEU A 59 2.15 3.06 -10.24
C LEU A 59 3.26 3.54 -11.20
N PRO A 60 2.97 4.20 -12.34
CA PRO A 60 4.03 4.69 -13.23
C PRO A 60 4.93 5.74 -12.55
N PHE A 61 4.40 6.56 -11.66
CA PHE A 61 5.18 7.54 -10.91
C PHE A 61 6.15 6.85 -9.94
N PHE A 62 5.68 5.88 -9.14
CA PHE A 62 6.56 5.12 -8.27
C PHE A 62 7.64 4.36 -9.03
N LYS A 63 7.27 3.75 -10.17
CA LYS A 63 8.24 3.06 -11.02
C LYS A 63 9.31 4.02 -11.53
N THR A 64 8.93 5.21 -12.02
CA THR A 64 9.89 6.22 -12.49
C THR A 64 10.80 6.71 -11.35
N ALA A 65 10.26 6.90 -10.14
CA ALA A 65 11.07 7.28 -8.97
C ALA A 65 12.14 6.22 -8.65
N LEU A 66 11.77 4.93 -8.67
CA LEU A 66 12.69 3.80 -8.44
C LEU A 66 13.73 3.65 -9.54
N GLU A 67 13.36 3.82 -10.83
CA GLU A 67 14.30 3.81 -11.95
C GLU A 67 15.31 4.94 -11.84
N ALA A 68 14.91 6.11 -11.33
CA ALA A 68 15.78 7.27 -11.15
C ALA A 68 16.68 7.13 -9.90
N ASN A 69 16.17 6.59 -8.80
CA ASN A 69 16.94 6.39 -7.57
C ASN A 69 16.46 5.17 -6.76
N PRO A 70 17.00 3.97 -7.03
CA PRO A 70 16.59 2.75 -6.34
C PRO A 70 17.13 2.63 -4.89
N SER A 71 18.02 3.54 -4.46
CA SER A 71 18.61 3.48 -3.12
C SER A 71 17.67 3.96 -2.00
N ILE A 72 16.56 4.60 -2.34
CA ILE A 72 15.61 5.15 -1.38
C ILE A 72 14.56 4.08 -1.03
N GLY A 73 14.68 3.50 0.17
CA GLY A 73 13.76 2.45 0.65
C GLY A 73 12.28 2.86 0.62
N GLN A 74 11.99 4.14 0.91
CA GLN A 74 10.60 4.65 0.92
C GLN A 74 9.90 4.51 -0.44
N TYR A 75 10.63 4.62 -1.56
CA TYR A 75 10.03 4.45 -2.89
C TYR A 75 9.55 3.02 -3.12
N TRP A 76 10.34 2.04 -2.68
CA TRP A 76 9.96 0.63 -2.72
C TRP A 76 8.72 0.36 -1.88
N LEU A 77 8.69 0.85 -0.63
CA LEU A 77 7.57 0.67 0.28
C LEU A 77 6.27 1.24 -0.29
N SER A 78 6.33 2.46 -0.87
CA SER A 78 5.15 3.10 -1.47
C SER A 78 4.65 2.35 -2.70
N TYR A 79 5.56 1.82 -3.52
CA TYR A 79 5.18 1.04 -4.72
C TYR A 79 4.55 -0.30 -4.34
N ILE A 80 5.15 -1.03 -3.40
CA ILE A 80 4.63 -2.31 -2.90
C ILE A 80 3.25 -2.10 -2.26
N ASP A 81 3.08 -1.09 -1.41
CA ASP A 81 1.79 -0.79 -0.77
C ASP A 81 0.71 -0.44 -1.80
N ALA A 82 1.04 0.30 -2.85
CA ALA A 82 0.11 0.60 -3.94
C ALA A 82 -0.31 -0.68 -4.70
N LEU A 83 0.62 -1.62 -4.94
CA LEU A 83 0.32 -2.90 -5.57
C LEU A 83 -0.59 -3.76 -4.69
N ILE A 84 -0.34 -3.80 -3.37
CA ILE A 84 -1.19 -4.51 -2.40
C ILE A 84 -2.61 -3.91 -2.39
N LYS A 85 -2.75 -2.58 -2.39
CA LYS A 85 -4.05 -1.90 -2.45
C LYS A 85 -4.85 -2.21 -3.73
N LEU A 86 -4.16 -2.62 -4.79
CA LEU A 86 -4.77 -3.05 -6.06
C LEU A 86 -4.97 -4.57 -6.14
N ASP A 87 -4.77 -5.30 -5.04
CA ASP A 87 -4.82 -6.77 -4.97
C ASP A 87 -3.84 -7.47 -5.94
N ARG A 88 -2.74 -6.79 -6.27
CA ARG A 88 -1.68 -7.29 -7.15
C ARG A 88 -0.55 -7.94 -6.34
N MET A 89 -0.89 -9.00 -5.61
CA MET A 89 0.01 -9.63 -4.62
C MET A 89 1.28 -10.21 -5.25
N VAL A 90 1.15 -10.83 -6.45
CA VAL A 90 2.31 -11.43 -7.17
C VAL A 90 3.29 -10.33 -7.61
N ASP A 91 2.77 -9.21 -8.09
CA ASP A 91 3.62 -8.08 -8.48
C ASP A 91 4.26 -7.44 -7.25
N ALA A 92 3.51 -7.29 -6.16
CA ALA A 92 4.03 -6.78 -4.89
C ALA A 92 5.17 -7.65 -4.34
N GLN A 93 5.04 -8.99 -4.40
CA GLN A 93 6.11 -9.92 -4.02
C GLN A 93 7.33 -9.75 -4.91
N THR A 94 7.13 -9.68 -6.23
CA THR A 94 8.23 -9.48 -7.18
C THR A 94 9.01 -8.20 -6.89
N VAL A 95 8.30 -7.11 -6.60
CA VAL A 95 8.94 -5.81 -6.27
C VAL A 95 9.65 -5.87 -4.92
N LEU A 96 9.10 -6.58 -3.93
CA LEU A 96 9.75 -6.79 -2.63
C LEU A 96 11.07 -7.58 -2.80
N ASP A 97 11.07 -8.63 -3.61
CA ASP A 97 12.27 -9.43 -3.89
C ASP A 97 13.34 -8.59 -4.59
N GLN A 98 12.95 -7.73 -5.54
CA GLN A 98 13.84 -6.77 -6.18
C GLN A 98 14.43 -5.78 -5.17
N ALA A 99 13.60 -5.21 -4.29
CA ALA A 99 14.05 -4.29 -3.25
C ALA A 99 15.10 -4.94 -2.34
N LYS A 100 14.86 -6.18 -1.89
CA LYS A 100 15.79 -6.96 -1.08
C LYS A 100 17.08 -7.28 -1.83
N GLY A 101 16.99 -7.62 -3.11
CA GLY A 101 18.14 -7.82 -3.99
C GLY A 101 19.01 -6.57 -4.16
N MET A 102 18.40 -5.38 -4.05
CA MET A 102 19.08 -4.08 -4.05
C MET A 102 19.57 -3.65 -2.66
N GLY A 103 19.42 -4.51 -1.64
CA GLY A 103 19.89 -4.25 -0.28
C GLY A 103 18.88 -3.55 0.64
N ALA A 104 17.62 -3.43 0.23
CA ALA A 104 16.58 -2.89 1.10
C ALA A 104 16.35 -3.82 2.29
N LYS A 105 16.29 -3.23 3.50
CA LYS A 105 16.15 -3.96 4.77
C LYS A 105 15.49 -3.08 5.82
N GLY A 106 14.99 -3.71 6.86
CA GLY A 106 14.39 -3.05 8.02
C GLY A 106 12.96 -3.51 8.26
N GLU A 107 12.45 -3.18 9.42
CA GLU A 107 11.17 -3.68 9.94
C GLU A 107 9.99 -3.52 8.97
N ALA A 108 9.93 -2.39 8.24
CA ALA A 108 8.86 -2.16 7.26
C ALA A 108 8.88 -3.19 6.11
N PHE A 109 10.06 -3.59 5.64
CA PHE A 109 10.20 -4.65 4.62
C PHE A 109 9.87 -6.02 5.19
N ASP A 110 10.26 -6.30 6.45
CA ASP A 110 9.97 -7.56 7.14
C ASP A 110 8.45 -7.72 7.36
N GLN A 111 7.76 -6.64 7.72
CA GLN A 111 6.30 -6.62 7.85
C GLN A 111 5.59 -6.85 6.50
N LEU A 112 6.09 -6.23 5.42
CA LEU A 112 5.55 -6.46 4.07
C LEU A 112 5.75 -7.92 3.64
N GLU A 113 6.92 -8.51 3.90
CA GLU A 113 7.18 -9.91 3.61
C GLU A 113 6.22 -10.84 4.35
N GLN A 114 5.99 -10.60 5.64
CA GLN A 114 5.00 -11.35 6.42
C GLN A 114 3.60 -11.25 5.82
N ARG A 115 3.19 -10.06 5.38
CA ARG A 115 1.88 -9.83 4.74
C ARG A 115 1.75 -10.53 3.38
N LEU A 116 2.82 -10.60 2.60
CA LEU A 116 2.83 -11.20 1.27
C LEU A 116 3.08 -12.71 1.31
N ASN A 117 3.82 -13.22 2.30
CA ASN A 117 4.07 -14.65 2.51
C ASN A 117 2.88 -15.40 3.14
N VAL A 118 1.77 -14.74 3.42
CA VAL A 118 0.52 -15.46 3.68
C VAL A 118 0.18 -16.25 2.41
N PRO A 119 0.10 -17.59 2.46
CA PRO A 119 -0.09 -18.40 1.27
C PRO A 119 -1.29 -17.88 0.47
N ASN A 120 -1.09 -17.60 -0.82
CA ASN A 120 -2.16 -17.26 -1.75
C ASN A 120 -3.20 -18.40 -1.69
N GLY A 121 -4.34 -18.14 -1.08
CA GLY A 121 -5.40 -19.12 -0.85
C GLY A 121 -5.85 -19.25 0.60
N VAL A 122 -5.13 -18.69 1.58
CA VAL A 122 -5.68 -18.49 2.91
C VAL A 122 -6.36 -17.11 2.89
N SER A 123 -7.65 -17.11 2.69
CA SER A 123 -8.48 -15.92 2.92
C SER A 123 -8.15 -15.37 4.30
N ILE A 124 -7.90 -14.07 4.42
CA ILE A 124 -7.78 -13.41 5.75
C ILE A 124 -9.10 -13.49 6.50
N ASP A 125 -10.18 -13.70 5.79
CA ASP A 125 -11.52 -13.89 6.32
C ASP A 125 -12.02 -15.30 6.06
N PRO A 126 -12.83 -15.85 6.95
CA PRO A 126 -13.51 -17.13 6.74
C PRO A 126 -14.35 -17.11 5.46
N ALA A 127 -14.50 -18.26 4.83
CA ALA A 127 -15.42 -18.40 3.72
C ALA A 127 -16.86 -18.10 4.18
N GLN A 128 -17.70 -17.59 3.25
CA GLN A 128 -19.05 -17.16 3.59
C GLN A 128 -19.89 -18.28 4.23
N ASP A 129 -19.73 -19.52 3.79
CA ASP A 129 -20.40 -20.69 4.35
C ASP A 129 -20.00 -20.98 5.82
N GLN A 130 -18.77 -20.68 6.20
CA GLN A 130 -18.30 -20.79 7.60
C GLN A 130 -18.93 -19.70 8.47
N LEU A 131 -19.09 -18.49 7.96
CA LEU A 131 -19.79 -17.40 8.64
C LEU A 131 -21.28 -17.69 8.76
N ASP A 132 -21.92 -18.18 7.68
CA ASP A 132 -23.33 -18.56 7.67
C ASP A 132 -23.61 -19.69 8.68
N THR A 133 -22.70 -20.65 8.80
CA THR A 133 -22.77 -21.71 9.83
C THR A 133 -22.73 -21.13 11.24
N LEU A 134 -21.81 -20.19 11.50
CA LEU A 134 -21.68 -19.54 12.81
C LEU A 134 -22.96 -18.76 13.16
N ILE A 135 -23.50 -18.00 12.20
CA ILE A 135 -24.75 -17.23 12.35
C ILE A 135 -25.92 -18.19 12.62
N SER A 136 -26.00 -19.31 11.89
CA SER A 136 -27.06 -20.31 12.07
C SER A 136 -27.03 -20.92 13.45
N LEU A 137 -25.85 -21.32 13.97
CA LEU A 137 -25.69 -21.85 15.33
C LEU A 137 -26.15 -20.83 16.39
N TYR A 138 -25.78 -19.56 16.19
CA TYR A 138 -26.24 -18.51 17.10
C TYR A 138 -27.75 -18.31 17.07
N GLN A 139 -28.38 -18.30 15.90
CA GLN A 139 -29.83 -18.15 15.73
C GLN A 139 -30.61 -19.33 16.31
N GLN A 140 -30.03 -20.53 16.32
CA GLN A 140 -30.59 -21.72 16.94
C GLN A 140 -30.41 -21.76 18.46
N GLY A 141 -29.76 -20.77 19.06
CA GLY A 141 -29.50 -20.70 20.50
C GLY A 141 -28.41 -21.65 20.98
N GLN A 142 -27.62 -22.23 20.07
CA GLN A 142 -26.55 -23.18 20.39
C GLN A 142 -25.28 -22.42 20.81
N LEU A 143 -25.37 -21.64 21.90
CA LEU A 143 -24.35 -20.67 22.30
C LEU A 143 -22.97 -21.29 22.54
N GLN A 144 -22.90 -22.50 23.11
CA GLN A 144 -21.61 -23.15 23.36
C GLN A 144 -20.91 -23.53 22.03
N GLN A 145 -21.67 -24.12 21.10
CA GLN A 145 -21.14 -24.50 19.79
C GLN A 145 -20.75 -23.27 18.97
N THR A 146 -21.54 -22.18 19.05
CA THR A 146 -21.20 -20.91 18.44
C THR A 146 -19.87 -20.38 18.96
N LEU A 147 -19.68 -20.41 20.29
CA LEU A 147 -18.44 -19.92 20.92
C LEU A 147 -17.23 -20.75 20.52
N ASP A 148 -17.38 -22.09 20.49
CA ASP A 148 -16.27 -22.97 20.11
C ASP A 148 -15.90 -22.81 18.62
N SER A 149 -16.92 -22.72 17.76
CA SER A 149 -16.71 -22.45 16.32
C SER A 149 -16.08 -21.08 16.08
N ALA A 150 -16.53 -20.03 16.78
CA ALA A 150 -15.94 -18.69 16.69
C ALA A 150 -14.46 -18.68 17.11
N LYS A 151 -14.11 -19.35 18.22
CA LYS A 151 -12.72 -19.49 18.68
C LYS A 151 -11.85 -20.23 17.66
N GLN A 152 -12.38 -21.28 17.04
CA GLN A 152 -11.68 -22.02 15.99
C GLN A 152 -11.42 -21.14 14.77
N LEU A 153 -12.43 -20.38 14.31
CA LEU A 153 -12.26 -19.45 13.20
C LEU A 153 -11.27 -18.35 13.54
N LEU A 154 -11.33 -17.74 14.72
CA LEU A 154 -10.35 -16.75 15.18
C LEU A 154 -8.92 -17.30 15.23
N SER A 155 -8.74 -18.58 15.55
CA SER A 155 -7.42 -19.22 15.53
C SER A 155 -6.90 -19.45 14.11
N GLN A 156 -7.78 -19.67 13.14
CA GLN A 156 -7.44 -19.86 11.73
C GLN A 156 -7.29 -18.52 10.99
N PHE A 157 -8.05 -17.51 11.39
CA PHE A 157 -8.12 -16.19 10.75
C PHE A 157 -7.87 -15.07 11.78
N PRO A 158 -6.68 -15.01 12.42
CA PRO A 158 -6.41 -14.09 13.54
C PRO A 158 -6.47 -12.61 13.15
N ASN A 159 -6.42 -12.30 11.86
CA ASN A 159 -6.46 -10.93 11.31
C ASN A 159 -7.80 -10.61 10.61
N SER A 160 -8.82 -11.48 10.76
CA SER A 160 -10.13 -11.24 10.15
C SER A 160 -10.78 -9.99 10.74
N LEU A 161 -11.35 -9.16 9.87
CA LEU A 161 -12.19 -8.01 10.25
C LEU A 161 -13.69 -8.38 10.31
N THR A 162 -14.05 -9.61 9.94
CA THR A 162 -15.44 -10.10 9.88
C THR A 162 -15.81 -10.98 11.07
N LEU A 163 -14.85 -11.36 11.91
CA LEU A 163 -15.03 -12.10 13.16
C LEU A 163 -14.89 -11.18 14.36
#